data_828bf29fdb351697aa088a9d1c563671
#
_entry.id   828bf29fdb351697aa088a9d1c563671
#
_cell.length_a   1.000
_cell.length_b   1.000
_cell.length_c   1.000
_cell.angle_alpha   90.00
_cell.angle_beta   90.00
_cell.angle_gamma   90.00
#
_symmetry.space_group_name_H-M   'P 1'
#
loop_
_entity.id
_entity.type
_entity.pdbx_description
1 polymer ?
#
loop_
_entity_poly.entity_id
_entity_poly.type
_entity_poly.pdbx_seq_one_letter_code
_entity_poly.pdbx_strand_id
1 'polypeptide(L)'
;MKKLIALVAVVAMFAAFSISTVGKKLPSVGYVLVGPKNDGGWSMRHYQGFKSLEKHGYKVSGVEMVPEAESSKIFRKLARKHDIVFATSFGYMDGMVK
;
A
#
# COMPACT_ATOMS: atom_id res chain seq x y z
N MET A 1 -0.45 4.37 -50.89
CA MET A 1 0.75 4.23 -50.07
C MET A 1 0.87 5.26 -48.99
N LYS A 2 0.68 6.55 -49.23
CA LYS A 2 0.80 7.60 -48.20
C LYS A 2 -0.21 7.45 -47.06
N LYS A 3 -1.44 6.99 -47.32
CA LYS A 3 -2.47 6.78 -46.28
C LYS A 3 -2.15 5.58 -45.36
N LEU A 4 -1.48 4.54 -45.86
CA LEU A 4 -1.12 3.36 -45.09
C LEU A 4 0.02 3.66 -44.07
N ILE A 5 0.98 4.49 -44.48
CA ILE A 5 2.10 4.90 -43.62
C ILE A 5 1.60 5.75 -42.45
N ALA A 6 0.64 6.66 -42.67
CA ALA A 6 0.04 7.46 -41.62
C ALA A 6 -0.73 6.62 -40.60
N LEU A 7 -1.43 5.58 -41.04
CA LEU A 7 -2.15 4.65 -40.17
C LEU A 7 -1.22 3.84 -39.26
N VAL A 8 -0.11 3.36 -39.80
CA VAL A 8 0.90 2.62 -39.06
C VAL A 8 1.56 3.51 -37.97
N ALA A 9 1.84 4.77 -38.29
CA ALA A 9 2.41 5.73 -37.33
C ALA A 9 1.46 6.00 -36.15
N VAL A 10 0.15 6.12 -36.41
CA VAL A 10 -0.86 6.33 -35.36
C VAL A 10 -0.97 5.09 -34.45
N VAL A 11 -0.96 3.89 -35.01
CA VAL A 11 -1.02 2.64 -34.23
C VAL A 11 0.22 2.49 -33.37
N ALA A 12 1.40 2.82 -33.88
CA ALA A 12 2.65 2.77 -33.12
C ALA A 12 2.65 3.77 -31.95
N MET A 13 2.09 4.96 -32.15
CA MET A 13 1.99 5.99 -31.11
C MET A 13 1.05 5.56 -29.97
N PHE A 14 -0.08 4.90 -30.30
CA PHE A 14 -1.01 4.33 -29.32
C PHE A 14 -0.38 3.20 -28.51
N ALA A 15 0.36 2.32 -29.13
CA ALA A 15 1.05 1.22 -28.45
C ALA A 15 2.12 1.72 -27.46
N ALA A 16 2.89 2.75 -27.83
CA ALA A 16 3.87 3.37 -26.96
C ALA A 16 3.24 4.03 -25.72
N PHE A 17 2.09 4.68 -25.89
CA PHE A 17 1.35 5.30 -24.79
C PHE A 17 0.80 4.24 -23.83
N SER A 18 0.29 3.12 -24.31
CA SER A 18 -0.22 2.02 -23.49
C SER A 18 0.88 1.37 -22.64
N ILE A 19 2.09 1.21 -23.17
CA ILE A 19 3.24 0.66 -22.46
C ILE A 19 3.68 1.57 -21.31
N SER A 20 3.62 2.89 -21.46
CA SER A 20 4.04 3.83 -20.43
C SER A 20 3.11 3.86 -19.20
N THR A 21 1.84 3.40 -19.33
CA THR A 21 0.88 3.34 -18.21
C THR A 21 0.92 2.02 -17.45
N VAL A 22 1.47 0.94 -18.02
CA VAL A 22 1.53 -0.40 -17.41
C VAL A 22 2.67 -0.54 -16.41
N GLY A 23 3.66 0.35 -16.43
CA GLY A 23 4.88 0.25 -15.61
C GLY A 23 4.82 0.89 -14.23
N LYS A 24 3.70 1.50 -13.81
CA LYS A 24 3.63 2.16 -12.49
C LYS A 24 3.45 1.12 -11.38
N LYS A 25 4.45 1.06 -10.51
CA LYS A 25 4.44 0.23 -9.31
C LYS A 25 3.48 0.83 -8.28
N LEU A 26 2.62 0.00 -7.70
CA LEU A 26 1.78 0.41 -6.58
C LEU A 26 2.64 0.57 -5.31
N PRO A 27 2.32 1.52 -4.44
CA PRO A 27 3.04 1.68 -3.19
C PRO A 27 2.85 0.46 -2.29
N SER A 28 3.89 0.11 -1.53
CA SER A 28 3.80 -0.93 -0.51
C SER A 28 3.23 -0.35 0.79
N VAL A 29 2.42 -1.14 1.48
CA VAL A 29 1.64 -0.72 2.64
C VAL A 29 2.01 -1.55 3.86
N GLY A 30 2.43 -0.87 4.93
CA GLY A 30 2.61 -1.45 6.25
C GLY A 30 1.49 -1.03 7.18
N TYR A 31 1.12 -1.87 8.14
CA TYR A 31 0.10 -1.53 9.13
C TYR A 31 0.47 -2.04 10.52
N VAL A 32 -0.06 -1.37 11.53
CA VAL A 32 0.11 -1.76 12.93
C VAL A 32 -1.27 -1.83 13.58
N LEU A 33 -1.60 -2.98 14.13
CA LEU A 33 -2.84 -3.22 14.86
C LEU A 33 -2.60 -3.21 16.37
N VAL A 34 -3.50 -2.56 17.11
CA VAL A 34 -3.41 -2.49 18.57
C VAL A 34 -3.79 -3.81 19.24
N GLY A 35 -4.72 -4.54 18.65
CA GLY A 35 -5.13 -5.86 19.10
C GLY A 35 -4.86 -6.94 18.06
N PRO A 36 -5.33 -8.18 18.31
CA PRO A 36 -5.20 -9.25 17.32
C PRO A 36 -6.13 -9.02 16.13
N LYS A 37 -5.71 -9.47 14.97
CA LYS A 37 -6.47 -9.33 13.72
C LYS A 37 -7.84 -10.03 13.73
N ASN A 38 -8.07 -10.91 14.68
CA ASN A 38 -9.32 -11.65 14.85
C ASN A 38 -10.06 -11.28 16.14
N ASP A 39 -9.93 -10.03 16.60
CA ASP A 39 -10.57 -9.55 17.82
C ASP A 39 -12.10 -9.37 17.72
N GLY A 40 -12.67 -9.56 16.54
CA GLY A 40 -14.10 -9.37 16.30
C GLY A 40 -14.55 -7.92 16.25
N GLY A 41 -13.63 -6.95 16.31
CA GLY A 41 -13.98 -5.54 16.38
C GLY A 41 -12.97 -4.64 15.63
N TRP A 42 -12.35 -3.72 16.36
CA TRP A 42 -11.50 -2.66 15.82
C TRP A 42 -10.36 -3.18 14.94
N SER A 43 -9.52 -4.05 15.49
CA SER A 43 -8.36 -4.56 14.74
C SER A 43 -8.77 -5.46 13.58
N MET A 44 -9.80 -6.28 13.75
CA MET A 44 -10.32 -7.11 12.67
C MET A 44 -10.82 -6.26 11.50
N ARG A 45 -11.55 -5.17 11.78
CA ARG A 45 -12.06 -4.29 10.72
C ARG A 45 -10.93 -3.64 9.93
N HIS A 46 -9.90 -3.15 10.61
CA HIS A 46 -8.72 -2.61 9.94
C HIS A 46 -8.00 -3.68 9.12
N TYR A 47 -7.82 -4.87 9.68
CA TYR A 47 -7.20 -5.98 8.98
C TYR A 47 -7.94 -6.35 7.69
N GLN A 48 -9.28 -6.39 7.75
CA GLN A 48 -10.10 -6.66 6.55
C GLN A 48 -9.87 -5.62 5.46
N GLY A 49 -9.73 -4.35 5.83
CA GLY A 49 -9.37 -3.28 4.89
C GLY A 49 -8.02 -3.50 4.23
N PHE A 50 -7.01 -3.88 4.99
CA PHE A 50 -5.68 -4.17 4.46
C PHE A 50 -5.69 -5.42 3.55
N LYS A 51 -6.45 -6.43 3.89
CA LYS A 51 -6.64 -7.60 3.02
C LYS A 51 -7.32 -7.23 1.69
N SER A 52 -8.23 -6.26 1.72
CA SER A 52 -8.83 -5.73 0.50
C SER A 52 -7.78 -5.06 -0.41
N LEU A 53 -6.82 -4.34 0.17
CA LEU A 53 -5.72 -3.76 -0.60
C LEU A 53 -4.88 -4.84 -1.31
N GLU A 54 -4.61 -5.96 -0.65
CA GLU A 54 -3.90 -7.08 -1.28
C GLU A 54 -4.64 -7.59 -2.52
N LYS A 55 -5.97 -7.70 -2.45
CA LYS A 55 -6.80 -8.11 -3.59
C LYS A 55 -6.70 -7.14 -4.76
N HIS A 56 -6.38 -5.88 -4.52
CA HIS A 56 -6.17 -4.86 -5.52
C HIS A 56 -4.72 -4.74 -6.00
N GLY A 57 -3.86 -5.68 -5.62
CA GLY A 57 -2.49 -5.76 -6.10
C GLY A 57 -1.43 -5.05 -5.26
N TYR A 58 -1.81 -4.45 -4.13
CA TYR A 58 -0.83 -3.83 -3.23
C TYR A 58 -0.06 -4.89 -2.44
N LYS A 59 1.22 -4.64 -2.21
CA LYS A 59 2.00 -5.40 -1.23
C LYS A 59 1.67 -4.86 0.15
N VAL A 60 1.11 -5.73 1.01
CA VAL A 60 0.66 -5.35 2.34
C VAL A 60 1.25 -6.30 3.37
N SER A 61 1.82 -5.73 4.42
CA SER A 61 2.25 -6.51 5.59
C SER A 61 2.12 -5.67 6.85
N GLY A 62 2.05 -6.32 8.01
CA GLY A 62 1.88 -5.57 9.24
C GLY A 62 2.17 -6.38 10.48
N VAL A 63 1.99 -5.73 11.62
CA VAL A 63 2.22 -6.30 12.94
C VAL A 63 0.97 -6.09 13.78
N GLU A 64 0.56 -7.12 14.49
CA GLU A 64 -0.58 -7.04 15.40
C GLU A 64 -0.13 -7.01 16.87
N MET A 65 -1.02 -6.57 17.75
CA MET A 65 -0.79 -6.58 19.21
C MET A 65 0.43 -5.76 19.64
N VAL A 66 0.61 -4.57 19.07
CA VAL A 66 1.74 -3.71 19.39
C VAL A 66 1.36 -2.78 20.54
N PRO A 67 2.04 -2.86 21.69
CA PRO A 67 1.84 -1.90 22.78
C PRO A 67 2.20 -0.48 22.34
N GLU A 68 1.45 0.51 22.81
CA GLU A 68 1.67 1.91 22.45
C GLU A 68 3.08 2.38 22.78
N ALA A 69 3.63 1.94 23.92
CA ALA A 69 4.98 2.30 24.35
C ALA A 69 6.09 1.81 23.39
N GLU A 70 5.84 0.75 22.63
CA GLU A 70 6.81 0.17 21.69
C GLU A 70 6.56 0.60 20.23
N SER A 71 5.52 1.38 19.99
CA SER A 71 5.03 1.68 18.66
C SER A 71 6.04 2.41 17.77
N SER A 72 6.77 3.40 18.30
CA SER A 72 7.71 4.19 17.48
C SER A 72 8.79 3.32 16.85
N LYS A 73 9.29 2.32 17.57
CA LYS A 73 10.29 1.37 17.09
C LYS A 73 9.75 0.53 15.92
N ILE A 74 8.51 0.07 16.05
CA ILE A 74 7.83 -0.73 15.03
C ILE A 74 7.55 0.14 13.78
N PHE A 75 7.10 1.38 13.95
CA PHE A 75 6.85 2.29 12.83
C PHE A 75 8.12 2.56 12.02
N ARG A 76 9.24 2.82 12.68
CA ARG A 76 10.53 3.01 12.00
C ARG A 76 10.95 1.80 11.20
N LYS A 77 10.74 0.60 11.75
CA LYS A 77 11.05 -0.65 11.07
C LYS A 77 10.18 -0.83 9.82
N LEU A 78 8.87 -0.58 9.93
CA LEU A 78 7.95 -0.68 8.81
C LEU A 78 8.21 0.40 7.75
N ALA A 79 8.52 1.62 8.17
CA ALA A 79 8.78 2.73 7.27
C ALA A 79 10.01 2.49 6.36
N ARG A 80 10.96 1.70 6.80
CA ARG A 80 12.13 1.32 5.99
C ARG A 80 11.77 0.33 4.87
N LYS A 81 10.67 -0.39 5.01
CA LYS A 81 10.27 -1.47 4.10
C LYS A 81 9.04 -1.14 3.27
N HIS A 82 8.30 -0.10 3.64
CA HIS A 82 7.04 0.25 3.01
C HIS A 82 6.98 1.73 2.66
N ASP A 83 6.22 2.04 1.63
CA ASP A 83 6.01 3.42 1.19
C ASP A 83 5.01 4.15 2.07
N ILE A 84 4.03 3.42 2.63
CA ILE A 84 2.98 3.95 3.50
C ILE A 84 2.86 3.07 4.74
N VAL A 85 2.73 3.69 5.92
CA VAL A 85 2.48 2.96 7.17
C VAL A 85 1.22 3.50 7.84
N PHE A 86 0.29 2.60 8.15
CA PHE A 86 -0.95 2.92 8.85
C PHE A 86 -0.85 2.54 10.32
N ALA A 87 -1.04 3.51 11.18
CA ALA A 87 -1.11 3.33 12.64
C ALA A 87 -2.57 3.40 13.07
N THR A 88 -3.13 2.30 13.55
CA THR A 88 -4.58 2.15 13.73
C THR A 88 -5.08 2.42 15.15
N SER A 89 -4.43 3.31 15.89
CA SER A 89 -4.86 3.72 17.23
C SER A 89 -4.47 5.15 17.53
N PHE A 90 -5.29 5.86 18.26
CA PHE A 90 -4.94 7.19 18.82
C PHE A 90 -3.69 7.13 19.70
N GLY A 91 -3.51 6.04 20.43
CA GLY A 91 -2.34 5.84 21.28
C GLY A 91 -1.03 5.75 20.54
N TYR A 92 -1.07 5.61 19.22
CA TYR A 92 0.12 5.57 18.36
C TYR A 92 0.58 6.95 17.87
N MET A 93 -0.17 8.01 18.16
CA MET A 93 0.15 9.35 17.65
C MET A 93 1.56 9.80 18.02
N ASP A 94 1.93 9.69 19.29
CA ASP A 94 3.26 10.07 19.76
C ASP A 94 4.36 9.22 19.11
N GLY A 95 4.12 7.94 18.93
CA GLY A 95 5.06 7.04 18.27
C GLY A 95 5.29 7.35 16.80
N MET A 96 4.27 7.90 16.13
CA MET A 96 4.36 8.23 14.71
C MET A 96 5.18 9.50 14.44
N VAL A 97 5.24 10.44 15.39
CA VAL A 97 5.95 11.71 15.20
C VAL A 97 7.38 11.70 15.74
N LYS A 98 7.82 10.62 16.34
CA LYS A 98 9.20 10.43 16.82
C LYS A 98 10.05 9.72 15.78
#